data_53c8ce5b1c268ea7833b8f5ffaf1b8e8
#
_entry.id   53c8ce5b1c268ea7833b8f5ffaf1b8e8
#
_cell.length_a   1.000
_cell.length_b   1.000
_cell.length_c   1.000
_cell.angle_alpha   90.00
_cell.angle_beta   90.00
_cell.angle_gamma   90.00
#
_symmetry.space_group_name_H-M   'P 1'
#
loop_
_entity.id
_entity.type
_entity.pdbx_description
1 polymer ?
#
loop_
_entity_poly.entity_id
_entity_poly.type
_entity_poly.pdbx_seq_one_letter_code
_entity_poly.pdbx_strand_id
1 'polypeptide(L)'
;MIQTDSFIEQLRDRLAAPLPGREAQFRMGFARRVEELRLNPLPPSEAKVACVLNLLHRREGAWHTLLIRRTVNPRDRHSGQVSFPGGRYEDSDGDLVNVALREAHEEVGVSPLEVQVLGRLTELYIPVSNYIVHPFVGVLLGKPDFTLQPGEVEAILTPPLSAFSNPDNRKITDLNVAQGVTLKGVPYFDVDGHIVWGATAMIMSEFMELLG
;
A
#
# COMPACT_ATOMS: atom_id res chain seq x y z
N MET A 1 3.57 -29.69 -14.52
CA MET A 1 2.46 -28.71 -14.53
C MET A 1 2.53 -27.97 -13.21
N ILE A 2 2.82 -26.68 -13.22
CA ILE A 2 2.74 -25.83 -12.02
C ILE A 2 1.25 -25.75 -11.71
N GLN A 3 0.83 -26.29 -10.58
CA GLN A 3 -0.54 -26.18 -10.11
C GLN A 3 -0.76 -24.69 -9.82
N THR A 4 -1.50 -24.01 -10.69
CA THR A 4 -1.80 -22.57 -10.52
C THR A 4 -2.60 -22.45 -9.22
N ASP A 5 -2.14 -21.57 -8.32
CA ASP A 5 -2.84 -21.38 -7.05
C ASP A 5 -4.19 -20.73 -7.34
N SER A 6 -5.27 -21.41 -6.97
CA SER A 6 -6.64 -20.95 -7.22
C SER A 6 -6.91 -19.54 -6.65
N PHE A 7 -6.20 -19.15 -5.59
CA PHE A 7 -6.27 -17.81 -5.03
C PHE A 7 -5.73 -16.76 -6.03
N ILE A 8 -4.61 -17.04 -6.70
CA ILE A 8 -4.01 -16.12 -7.67
C ILE A 8 -4.93 -15.93 -8.88
N GLU A 9 -5.53 -17.00 -9.37
CA GLU A 9 -6.48 -16.93 -10.50
C GLU A 9 -7.71 -16.08 -10.12
N GLN A 10 -8.33 -16.38 -8.97
CA GLN A 10 -9.48 -15.63 -8.48
C GLN A 10 -9.14 -14.15 -8.24
N LEU A 11 -7.97 -13.87 -7.67
CA LEU A 11 -7.53 -12.49 -7.44
C LEU A 11 -7.33 -11.73 -8.76
N ARG A 12 -6.74 -12.38 -9.77
CA ARG A 12 -6.58 -11.78 -11.11
C ARG A 12 -7.94 -11.45 -11.73
N ASP A 13 -8.90 -12.38 -11.66
CA ASP A 13 -10.24 -12.17 -12.20
C ASP A 13 -10.96 -11.02 -11.49
N ARG A 14 -10.82 -10.91 -10.16
CA ARG A 14 -11.40 -9.82 -9.37
C ARG A 14 -10.74 -8.47 -9.68
N LEU A 15 -9.42 -8.44 -9.91
CA LEU A 15 -8.72 -7.22 -10.32
C LEU A 15 -9.08 -6.76 -11.74
N ALA A 16 -9.52 -7.68 -12.60
CA ALA A 16 -10.01 -7.36 -13.95
C ALA A 16 -11.49 -6.94 -13.99
N ALA A 17 -12.24 -7.21 -12.92
CA ALA A 17 -13.64 -6.82 -12.76
C ALA A 17 -13.77 -5.38 -12.18
N PRO A 18 -14.98 -4.81 -12.09
CA PRO A 18 -15.18 -3.53 -11.40
C PRO A 18 -14.67 -3.59 -9.96
N LEU A 19 -13.75 -2.68 -9.62
CA LEU A 19 -13.13 -2.62 -8.32
C LEU A 19 -14.08 -2.07 -7.24
N PRO A 20 -13.88 -2.42 -5.95
CA PRO A 20 -14.63 -1.81 -4.83
C PRO A 20 -14.50 -0.29 -4.77
N GLY A 21 -13.37 0.24 -5.20
CA GLY A 21 -13.18 1.66 -5.44
C GLY A 21 -13.03 2.51 -4.18
N ARG A 22 -13.22 3.80 -4.37
CA ARG A 22 -12.99 4.82 -3.35
C ARG A 22 -13.80 4.62 -2.08
N GLU A 23 -15.03 4.11 -2.17
CA GLU A 23 -15.88 3.90 -0.98
C GLU A 23 -15.26 2.83 -0.05
N ALA A 24 -14.64 1.80 -0.60
CA ALA A 24 -13.88 0.83 0.18
C ALA A 24 -12.64 1.47 0.83
N GLN A 25 -11.92 2.33 0.10
CA GLN A 25 -10.79 3.09 0.62
C GLN A 25 -11.23 4.03 1.77
N PHE A 26 -12.37 4.70 1.63
CA PHE A 26 -12.86 5.69 2.60
C PHE A 26 -13.19 5.09 3.97
N ARG A 27 -13.42 3.78 4.07
CA ARG A 27 -13.63 3.10 5.37
C ARG A 27 -12.43 3.22 6.31
N MET A 28 -11.23 3.42 5.77
CA MET A 28 -9.99 3.62 6.53
C MET A 28 -9.42 5.03 6.37
N GLY A 29 -10.21 5.95 5.83
CA GLY A 29 -9.91 7.38 5.82
C GLY A 29 -10.43 8.09 7.07
N PHE A 30 -9.67 9.01 7.67
CA PHE A 30 -10.21 9.87 8.71
C PHE A 30 -11.18 10.91 8.13
N ALA A 31 -12.19 11.31 8.93
CA ALA A 31 -13.36 12.05 8.45
C ALA A 31 -13.03 13.26 7.56
N ARG A 32 -12.08 14.12 8.00
CA ARG A 32 -11.68 15.31 7.23
C ARG A 32 -11.08 14.94 5.85
N ARG A 33 -10.30 13.86 5.76
CA ARG A 33 -9.73 13.39 4.50
C ARG A 33 -10.81 12.90 3.55
N VAL A 34 -11.74 12.12 4.05
CA VAL A 34 -12.85 11.57 3.27
C VAL A 34 -13.72 12.70 2.73
N GLU A 35 -14.06 13.70 3.58
CA GLU A 35 -14.82 14.88 3.17
C GLU A 35 -14.09 15.66 2.07
N GLU A 36 -12.79 15.94 2.24
CA GLU A 36 -11.96 16.62 1.25
C GLU A 36 -11.96 15.90 -0.11
N LEU A 37 -11.80 14.57 -0.11
CA LEU A 37 -11.79 13.75 -1.33
C LEU A 37 -13.18 13.62 -1.98
N ARG A 38 -14.26 13.71 -1.21
CA ARG A 38 -15.62 13.73 -1.75
C ARG A 38 -15.98 15.08 -2.39
N LEU A 39 -15.54 16.18 -1.78
CA LEU A 39 -15.73 17.54 -2.31
C LEU A 39 -14.87 17.79 -3.55
N ASN A 40 -13.66 17.22 -3.60
CA ASN A 40 -12.71 17.38 -4.70
C ASN A 40 -12.32 15.99 -5.25
N PRO A 41 -13.20 15.35 -6.03
CA PRO A 41 -13.01 13.97 -6.48
C PRO A 41 -11.91 13.79 -7.52
N LEU A 42 -11.53 14.87 -8.19
CA LEU A 42 -10.44 14.88 -9.18
C LEU A 42 -9.19 15.51 -8.59
N PRO A 43 -8.03 14.88 -8.78
CA PRO A 43 -6.76 15.49 -8.40
C PRO A 43 -6.48 16.73 -9.27
N PRO A 44 -5.73 17.71 -8.76
CA PRO A 44 -5.22 18.82 -9.57
C PRO A 44 -4.38 18.33 -10.75
N SER A 45 -4.37 19.10 -11.84
CA SER A 45 -3.58 18.75 -13.05
C SER A 45 -2.08 18.65 -12.81
N GLU A 46 -1.59 19.39 -11.80
CA GLU A 46 -0.18 19.42 -11.37
C GLU A 46 0.14 18.36 -10.29
N ALA A 47 -0.79 17.47 -9.98
CA ALA A 47 -0.54 16.39 -9.03
C ALA A 47 0.57 15.47 -9.57
N LYS A 48 1.51 15.14 -8.69
CA LYS A 48 2.62 14.24 -8.99
C LYS A 48 2.12 12.80 -8.98
N VAL A 49 2.79 11.93 -9.73
CA VAL A 49 2.47 10.52 -9.80
C VAL A 49 3.42 9.71 -8.92
N ALA A 50 2.87 8.76 -8.20
CA ALA A 50 3.60 7.74 -7.47
C ALA A 50 2.94 6.38 -7.65
N CYS A 51 3.72 5.31 -7.51
CA CYS A 51 3.21 3.96 -7.57
C CYS A 51 3.68 3.17 -6.35
N VAL A 52 2.83 2.25 -5.90
CA VAL A 52 3.16 1.35 -4.79
C VAL A 52 2.84 -0.10 -5.17
N LEU A 53 3.54 -1.04 -4.56
CA LEU A 53 3.37 -2.47 -4.80
C LEU A 53 2.82 -3.15 -3.54
N ASN A 54 1.56 -3.61 -3.59
CA ASN A 54 1.06 -4.61 -2.66
C ASN A 54 1.58 -5.98 -3.09
N LEU A 55 2.76 -6.35 -2.61
CA LEU A 55 3.43 -7.61 -2.94
C LEU A 55 2.98 -8.72 -2.00
N LEU A 56 2.33 -9.72 -2.58
CA LEU A 56 1.88 -10.90 -1.87
C LEU A 56 2.92 -12.02 -1.96
N HIS A 57 3.08 -12.74 -0.88
CA HIS A 57 3.93 -13.93 -0.84
C HIS A 57 3.37 -14.99 0.10
N ARG A 58 3.75 -16.24 -0.08
CA ARG A 58 3.38 -17.33 0.84
C ARG A 58 4.45 -17.54 1.90
N ARG A 59 3.98 -17.67 3.13
CA ARG A 59 4.81 -18.07 4.27
C ARG A 59 3.99 -18.99 5.16
N GLU A 60 4.52 -20.17 5.52
CA GLU A 60 3.88 -21.12 6.45
C GLU A 60 2.44 -21.49 6.05
N GLY A 61 2.17 -21.58 4.75
CA GLY A 61 0.85 -21.93 4.21
C GLY A 61 -0.15 -20.76 4.11
N ALA A 62 0.15 -19.59 4.65
CA ALA A 62 -0.70 -18.40 4.59
C ALA A 62 -0.20 -17.36 3.57
N TRP A 63 -1.11 -16.52 3.10
CA TRP A 63 -0.79 -15.36 2.29
C TRP A 63 -0.44 -14.16 3.18
N HIS A 64 0.66 -13.53 2.86
CA HIS A 64 1.20 -12.34 3.52
C HIS A 64 1.33 -11.20 2.52
N THR A 65 1.31 -9.96 3.01
CA THR A 65 1.68 -8.78 2.24
C THR A 65 2.98 -8.21 2.75
N LEU A 66 3.70 -7.53 1.88
CA LEU A 66 4.93 -6.82 2.22
C LEU A 66 4.63 -5.35 2.51
N LEU A 67 5.06 -4.89 3.67
CA LEU A 67 5.06 -3.48 4.06
C LEU A 67 6.46 -3.08 4.53
N ILE A 68 6.75 -1.79 4.46
CA ILE A 68 7.99 -1.20 5.00
C ILE A 68 7.65 -0.19 6.08
N ARG A 69 8.51 -0.05 7.08
CA ARG A 69 8.56 1.14 7.93
C ARG A 69 9.64 2.06 7.39
N ARG A 70 9.23 3.25 6.97
CA ARG A 70 10.15 4.26 6.42
C ARG A 70 11.07 4.79 7.51
N THR A 71 12.30 5.13 7.15
CA THR A 71 13.25 5.77 8.08
C THR A 71 12.71 7.12 8.56
N VAL A 72 13.13 7.53 9.77
CA VAL A 72 12.76 8.83 10.30
C VAL A 72 13.61 9.93 9.65
N ASN A 73 12.97 10.75 8.83
CA ASN A 73 13.59 11.89 8.16
C ASN A 73 12.73 13.14 8.36
N PRO A 74 13.21 14.19 9.06
CA PRO A 74 12.43 15.41 9.33
C PRO A 74 11.96 16.15 8.08
N ARG A 75 12.56 15.89 6.91
CA ARG A 75 12.18 16.50 5.63
C ARG A 75 11.11 15.71 4.88
N ASP A 76 10.83 14.47 5.30
CA ASP A 76 9.79 13.63 4.72
C ASP A 76 8.50 13.74 5.53
N ARG A 77 7.40 14.15 4.88
CA ARG A 77 6.07 14.22 5.50
C ARG A 77 5.50 12.86 5.91
N HIS A 78 6.02 11.79 5.32
CA HIS A 78 5.64 10.39 5.58
C HIS A 78 6.67 9.65 6.43
N SER A 79 7.56 10.40 7.06
CA SER A 79 8.63 9.91 7.95
C SER A 79 8.12 8.93 9.00
N GLY A 80 8.75 7.77 9.13
CA GLY A 80 8.43 6.74 10.13
C GLY A 80 7.09 6.02 9.91
N GLN A 81 6.35 6.31 8.84
CA GLN A 81 5.08 5.65 8.54
C GLN A 81 5.30 4.26 7.96
N VAL A 82 4.30 3.40 8.16
CA VAL A 82 4.24 2.09 7.49
C VAL A 82 3.55 2.27 6.14
N SER A 83 4.20 1.79 5.08
CA SER A 83 3.69 1.88 3.71
C SER A 83 3.96 0.60 2.93
N PHE A 84 3.29 0.45 1.80
CA PHE A 84 3.78 -0.45 0.74
C PHE A 84 5.10 0.08 0.20
N PRO A 85 5.99 -0.78 -0.31
CA PRO A 85 7.12 -0.34 -1.13
C PRO A 85 6.62 0.50 -2.30
N GLY A 86 7.31 1.59 -2.60
CA GLY A 86 6.92 2.45 -3.70
C GLY A 86 7.41 3.87 -3.60
N GLY A 87 7.32 4.58 -4.72
CA GLY A 87 7.82 5.94 -4.80
C GLY A 87 7.32 6.70 -6.02
N ARG A 88 8.05 7.73 -6.36
CA ARG A 88 7.67 8.69 -7.39
C ARG A 88 7.99 8.16 -8.79
N TYR A 89 7.10 8.46 -9.74
CA TYR A 89 7.37 8.26 -11.15
C TYR A 89 8.56 9.12 -11.62
N GLU A 90 9.44 8.51 -12.39
CA GLU A 90 10.55 9.14 -13.10
C GLU A 90 10.41 8.86 -14.60
N ASP A 91 10.87 9.78 -15.44
CA ASP A 91 10.72 9.64 -16.91
C ASP A 91 11.40 8.36 -17.46
N SER A 92 12.42 7.87 -16.76
CA SER A 92 13.12 6.62 -17.06
C SER A 92 12.27 5.36 -16.87
N ASP A 93 11.19 5.41 -16.07
CA ASP A 93 10.36 4.25 -15.79
C ASP A 93 9.50 3.82 -16.98
N GLY A 94 9.08 4.79 -17.83
CA GLY A 94 8.21 4.56 -18.97
C GLY A 94 6.77 4.26 -18.56
N ASP A 95 6.53 3.09 -17.94
CA ASP A 95 5.21 2.67 -17.48
C ASP A 95 5.07 2.72 -15.94
N LEU A 96 3.85 3.00 -15.46
CA LEU A 96 3.56 3.10 -14.03
C LEU A 96 3.89 1.82 -13.24
N VAL A 97 3.72 0.67 -13.84
CA VAL A 97 4.06 -0.62 -13.18
C VAL A 97 5.55 -0.74 -12.93
N ASN A 98 6.39 -0.20 -13.81
CA ASN A 98 7.84 -0.24 -13.63
C ASN A 98 8.31 0.58 -12.44
N VAL A 99 7.61 1.69 -12.12
CA VAL A 99 7.86 2.48 -10.90
C VAL A 99 7.70 1.59 -9.66
N ALA A 100 6.58 0.89 -9.55
CA ALA A 100 6.30 0.05 -8.39
C ALA A 100 7.31 -1.11 -8.25
N LEU A 101 7.75 -1.68 -9.38
CA LEU A 101 8.75 -2.75 -9.41
C LEU A 101 10.16 -2.24 -9.09
N ARG A 102 10.57 -1.10 -9.65
CA ARG A 102 11.87 -0.46 -9.38
C ARG A 102 12.00 -0.11 -7.91
N GLU A 103 11.01 0.58 -7.37
CA GLU A 103 11.01 1.00 -5.96
C GLU A 103 11.03 -0.22 -5.01
N ALA A 104 10.26 -1.28 -5.31
CA ALA A 104 10.32 -2.52 -4.53
C ALA A 104 11.71 -3.18 -4.62
N HIS A 105 12.38 -3.10 -5.77
CA HIS A 105 13.76 -3.58 -5.90
C HIS A 105 14.73 -2.75 -5.05
N GLU A 106 14.63 -1.42 -5.12
CA GLU A 106 15.50 -0.49 -4.40
C GLU A 106 15.29 -0.57 -2.88
N GLU A 107 14.05 -0.59 -2.40
CA GLU A 107 13.72 -0.54 -0.98
C GLU A 107 13.85 -1.89 -0.25
N VAL A 108 13.51 -3.01 -0.93
CA VAL A 108 13.41 -4.33 -0.29
C VAL A 108 14.12 -5.47 -1.04
N GLY A 109 14.87 -5.16 -2.11
CA GLY A 109 15.73 -6.11 -2.82
C GLY A 109 14.99 -7.11 -3.71
N VAL A 110 13.69 -6.95 -3.95
CA VAL A 110 12.90 -7.88 -4.77
C VAL A 110 13.18 -7.62 -6.24
N SER A 111 13.66 -8.65 -6.96
CA SER A 111 13.87 -8.53 -8.41
C SER A 111 12.54 -8.38 -9.16
N PRO A 112 12.41 -7.40 -10.08
CA PRO A 112 11.24 -7.29 -10.95
C PRO A 112 10.89 -8.59 -11.70
N LEU A 113 11.88 -9.42 -12.03
CA LEU A 113 11.68 -10.70 -12.70
C LEU A 113 11.04 -11.77 -11.80
N GLU A 114 11.05 -11.58 -10.50
CA GLU A 114 10.44 -12.46 -9.51
C GLU A 114 9.01 -12.04 -9.12
N VAL A 115 8.51 -10.94 -9.70
CA VAL A 115 7.17 -10.44 -9.41
C VAL A 115 6.23 -10.67 -10.58
N GLN A 116 5.17 -11.44 -10.34
CA GLN A 116 4.04 -11.51 -11.25
C GLN A 116 3.01 -10.43 -10.88
N VAL A 117 2.94 -9.36 -11.65
CA VAL A 117 1.90 -8.34 -11.48
C VAL A 117 0.55 -8.90 -11.93
N LEU A 118 -0.46 -8.82 -11.08
CA LEU A 118 -1.80 -9.34 -11.33
C LEU A 118 -2.76 -8.25 -11.84
N GLY A 119 -2.59 -7.01 -11.39
CA GLY A 119 -3.44 -5.89 -11.75
C GLY A 119 -3.16 -4.67 -10.86
N ARG A 120 -4.10 -3.73 -10.87
CA ARG A 120 -4.03 -2.51 -10.05
C ARG A 120 -5.35 -2.28 -9.31
N LEU A 121 -5.27 -1.60 -8.18
CA LEU A 121 -6.42 -1.08 -7.45
C LEU A 121 -6.76 0.34 -7.90
N THR A 122 -7.81 0.90 -7.31
CA THR A 122 -8.23 2.27 -7.57
C THR A 122 -7.17 3.26 -7.11
N GLU A 123 -6.85 4.22 -7.95
CA GLU A 123 -5.92 5.29 -7.62
C GLU A 123 -6.40 6.12 -6.42
N LEU A 124 -5.47 6.62 -5.63
CA LEU A 124 -5.73 7.42 -4.45
C LEU A 124 -4.97 8.75 -4.50
N TYR A 125 -5.70 9.86 -4.51
CA TYR A 125 -5.07 11.17 -4.37
C TYR A 125 -4.75 11.49 -2.90
N ILE A 126 -3.53 11.99 -2.65
CA ILE A 126 -3.04 12.38 -1.33
C ILE A 126 -2.81 13.90 -1.31
N PRO A 127 -3.78 14.72 -0.86
CA PRO A 127 -3.69 16.18 -0.91
C PRO A 127 -2.46 16.74 -0.18
N VAL A 128 -2.12 16.20 0.99
CA VAL A 128 -1.02 16.71 1.83
C VAL A 128 0.34 16.72 1.13
N SER A 129 0.58 15.78 0.22
CA SER A 129 1.82 15.66 -0.55
C SER A 129 1.64 15.94 -2.04
N ASN A 130 0.40 16.18 -2.49
CA ASN A 130 0.00 16.40 -3.87
C ASN A 130 0.42 15.25 -4.80
N TYR A 131 0.16 14.00 -4.38
CA TYR A 131 0.42 12.80 -5.17
C TYR A 131 -0.86 12.06 -5.53
N ILE A 132 -0.92 11.55 -6.77
CA ILE A 132 -1.81 10.47 -7.18
C ILE A 132 -1.01 9.18 -7.02
N VAL A 133 -1.48 8.27 -6.19
CA VAL A 133 -0.87 6.97 -5.96
C VAL A 133 -1.60 5.91 -6.75
N HIS A 134 -0.86 5.17 -7.58
CA HIS A 134 -1.35 4.02 -8.33
C HIS A 134 -0.92 2.73 -7.63
N PRO A 135 -1.83 2.01 -6.96
CA PRO A 135 -1.49 0.77 -6.27
C PRO A 135 -1.52 -0.43 -7.23
N PHE A 136 -0.41 -1.12 -7.35
CA PHE A 136 -0.32 -2.39 -8.06
C PHE A 136 -0.38 -3.56 -7.08
N VAL A 137 -0.93 -4.68 -7.53
CA VAL A 137 -0.94 -5.95 -6.79
C VAL A 137 -0.09 -6.94 -7.56
N GLY A 138 0.88 -7.52 -6.86
CA GLY A 138 1.79 -8.51 -7.42
C GLY A 138 1.98 -9.70 -6.48
N VAL A 139 2.45 -10.81 -7.03
CA VAL A 139 2.81 -12.03 -6.30
C VAL A 139 4.28 -12.33 -6.51
N LEU A 140 4.99 -12.62 -5.44
CA LEU A 140 6.36 -13.10 -5.48
C LEU A 140 6.38 -14.56 -5.95
N LEU A 141 7.12 -14.84 -7.02
CA LEU A 141 7.22 -16.18 -7.61
C LEU A 141 8.20 -17.10 -6.88
N GLY A 142 9.10 -16.52 -6.11
CA GLY A 142 10.16 -17.21 -5.39
C GLY A 142 9.92 -17.31 -3.89
N LYS A 143 10.99 -17.63 -3.16
CA LYS A 143 10.98 -17.57 -1.69
C LYS A 143 11.06 -16.10 -1.25
N PRO A 144 10.37 -15.73 -0.17
CA PRO A 144 10.46 -14.39 0.39
C PRO A 144 11.85 -14.21 1.03
N ASP A 145 12.73 -13.56 0.30
CA ASP A 145 14.06 -13.15 0.77
C ASP A 145 14.16 -11.64 0.52
N PHE A 146 14.03 -10.86 1.59
CA PHE A 146 13.95 -9.42 1.52
C PHE A 146 15.17 -8.79 2.18
N THR A 147 15.78 -7.84 1.48
CA THR A 147 16.92 -7.08 1.96
C THR A 147 16.56 -5.61 1.99
N LEU A 148 16.44 -5.02 3.19
CA LEU A 148 16.11 -3.60 3.33
C LEU A 148 17.25 -2.68 2.87
N GLN A 149 16.88 -1.54 2.28
CA GLN A 149 17.79 -0.43 2.00
C GLN A 149 17.89 0.49 3.24
N PRO A 150 19.03 0.49 3.96
CA PRO A 150 19.11 1.14 5.28
C PRO A 150 18.89 2.66 5.28
N GLY A 151 19.06 3.32 4.12
CA GLY A 151 18.84 4.77 3.96
C GLY A 151 17.36 5.17 3.92
N GLU A 152 16.49 4.26 3.53
CA GLU A 152 15.08 4.51 3.24
C GLU A 152 14.13 3.67 4.07
N VAL A 153 14.52 2.44 4.38
CA VAL A 153 13.72 1.46 5.09
C VAL A 153 14.33 1.14 6.45
N GLU A 154 13.55 1.36 7.51
CA GLU A 154 13.94 1.04 8.88
C GLU A 154 13.61 -0.42 9.23
N ALA A 155 12.48 -0.92 8.73
CA ALA A 155 12.05 -2.30 8.95
C ALA A 155 11.18 -2.82 7.80
N ILE A 156 11.27 -4.12 7.54
CA ILE A 156 10.38 -4.86 6.65
C ILE A 156 9.36 -5.59 7.52
N LEU A 157 8.08 -5.44 7.18
CA LEU A 157 6.96 -6.09 7.84
C LEU A 157 6.27 -7.03 6.86
N THR A 158 6.01 -8.26 7.29
CA THR A 158 5.35 -9.26 6.46
C THR A 158 4.12 -9.85 7.18
N PRO A 159 3.09 -9.02 7.45
CA PRO A 159 1.90 -9.51 8.14
C PRO A 159 1.09 -10.48 7.26
N PRO A 160 0.42 -11.48 7.85
CA PRO A 160 -0.54 -12.28 7.13
C PRO A 160 -1.76 -11.42 6.74
N LEU A 161 -2.39 -11.72 5.61
CA LEU A 161 -3.59 -11.00 5.18
C LEU A 161 -4.71 -11.07 6.22
N SER A 162 -4.78 -12.15 7.00
CA SER A 162 -5.72 -12.29 8.11
C SER A 162 -5.60 -11.21 9.19
N ALA A 163 -4.44 -10.56 9.32
CA ALA A 163 -4.28 -9.44 10.24
C ALA A 163 -5.19 -8.25 9.86
N PHE A 164 -5.50 -8.07 8.57
CA PHE A 164 -6.34 -6.97 8.08
C PHE A 164 -7.83 -7.33 8.02
N SER A 165 -8.17 -8.61 8.01
CA SER A 165 -9.56 -9.07 8.11
C SER A 165 -10.05 -9.22 9.54
N ASN A 166 -9.15 -9.32 10.53
CA ASN A 166 -9.51 -9.39 11.94
C ASN A 166 -10.08 -8.03 12.42
N PRO A 167 -11.36 -7.98 12.85
CA PRO A 167 -11.97 -6.73 13.32
C PRO A 167 -11.29 -6.14 14.55
N ASP A 168 -10.66 -6.95 15.40
CA ASP A 168 -9.95 -6.49 16.61
C ASP A 168 -8.71 -5.67 16.29
N ASN A 169 -8.16 -5.83 15.08
CA ASN A 169 -7.02 -5.06 14.60
C ASN A 169 -7.45 -3.72 13.98
N ARG A 170 -8.73 -3.51 13.70
CA ARG A 170 -9.24 -2.22 13.21
C ARG A 170 -9.55 -1.31 14.39
N LYS A 171 -8.73 -0.30 14.59
CA LYS A 171 -8.77 0.61 15.74
C LYS A 171 -8.86 2.07 15.29
N ILE A 172 -9.11 2.96 16.25
CA ILE A 172 -9.15 4.41 16.04
C ILE A 172 -8.25 5.06 17.09
N THR A 173 -7.45 6.05 16.69
CA THR A 173 -6.60 6.82 17.60
C THR A 173 -6.42 8.26 17.13
N ASP A 174 -5.91 9.11 17.99
CA ASP A 174 -5.40 10.43 17.63
C ASP A 174 -3.90 10.30 17.30
N LEU A 175 -3.49 10.84 16.16
CA LEU A 175 -2.10 10.77 15.70
C LEU A 175 -1.45 12.14 15.66
N ASN A 176 -0.30 12.25 16.33
CA ASN A 176 0.58 13.40 16.15
C ASN A 176 1.46 13.14 14.93
N VAL A 177 1.24 13.92 13.89
CA VAL A 177 2.02 13.88 12.66
C VAL A 177 3.05 14.99 12.60
N ALA A 178 3.91 14.97 11.58
CA ALA A 178 4.93 15.99 11.41
C ALA A 178 4.35 17.43 11.51
N GLN A 179 5.16 18.39 11.93
CA GLN A 179 4.80 19.81 12.10
C GLN A 179 3.82 20.11 13.27
N GLY A 180 3.71 19.21 14.25
CA GLY A 180 2.89 19.43 15.45
C GLY A 180 1.38 19.37 15.21
N VAL A 181 0.94 18.83 14.07
CA VAL A 181 -0.48 18.65 13.76
C VAL A 181 -0.98 17.35 14.40
N THR A 182 -2.08 17.43 15.15
CA THR A 182 -2.80 16.26 15.67
C THR A 182 -3.99 15.94 14.77
N LEU A 183 -3.98 14.77 14.16
CA LEU A 183 -5.14 14.23 13.46
C LEU A 183 -6.02 13.48 14.46
N LYS A 184 -7.32 13.79 14.46
CA LYS A 184 -8.29 13.22 15.39
C LYS A 184 -9.05 12.05 14.75
N GLY A 185 -9.32 11.01 15.55
CA GLY A 185 -10.17 9.90 15.16
C GLY A 185 -9.67 9.15 13.93
N VAL A 186 -8.36 8.92 13.83
CA VAL A 186 -7.74 8.26 12.67
C VAL A 186 -7.94 6.75 12.76
N PRO A 187 -8.66 6.13 11.79
CA PRO A 187 -8.74 4.68 11.71
C PRO A 187 -7.39 4.09 11.25
N TYR A 188 -7.03 2.96 11.83
CA TYR A 188 -5.81 2.25 11.48
C TYR A 188 -5.97 0.74 11.67
N PHE A 189 -5.10 -0.04 11.02
CA PHE A 189 -4.89 -1.43 11.37
C PHE A 189 -3.70 -1.53 12.33
N ASP A 190 -3.93 -2.22 13.45
CA ASP A 190 -2.86 -2.60 14.37
C ASP A 190 -2.23 -3.90 13.87
N VAL A 191 -1.02 -3.81 13.39
CA VAL A 191 -0.28 -4.95 12.83
C VAL A 191 0.97 -5.16 13.67
N ASP A 192 0.91 -6.12 14.57
CA ASP A 192 2.01 -6.44 15.50
C ASP A 192 2.55 -5.20 16.25
N GLY A 193 1.64 -4.32 16.69
CA GLY A 193 1.97 -3.06 17.35
C GLY A 193 2.37 -1.91 16.42
N HIS A 194 2.37 -2.14 15.12
CA HIS A 194 2.57 -1.08 14.13
C HIS A 194 1.25 -0.45 13.69
N ILE A 195 1.21 0.87 13.65
CA ILE A 195 0.03 1.64 13.21
C ILE A 195 0.06 1.77 11.69
N VAL A 196 -0.76 0.98 10.98
CA VAL A 196 -0.95 1.08 9.53
C VAL A 196 -2.17 1.97 9.27
N TRP A 197 -1.96 3.18 8.79
CA TRP A 197 -2.99 4.21 8.61
C TRP A 197 -2.85 4.97 7.30
N GLY A 198 -3.72 5.95 7.07
CA GLY A 198 -3.64 6.87 5.92
C GLY A 198 -3.78 6.14 4.59
N ALA A 199 -2.97 6.51 3.60
CA ALA A 199 -3.03 5.94 2.25
C ALA A 199 -2.87 4.42 2.25
N THR A 200 -1.93 3.89 3.03
CA THR A 200 -1.68 2.45 3.14
C THR A 200 -2.91 1.70 3.64
N ALA A 201 -3.54 2.18 4.71
CA ALA A 201 -4.76 1.57 5.23
C ALA A 201 -5.95 1.70 4.28
N MET A 202 -6.08 2.82 3.58
CA MET A 202 -7.14 3.05 2.58
C MET A 202 -7.00 2.08 1.41
N ILE A 203 -5.80 1.93 0.86
CA ILE A 203 -5.51 0.98 -0.22
C ILE A 203 -5.72 -0.47 0.25
N MET A 204 -5.23 -0.80 1.46
CA MET A 204 -5.44 -2.13 2.05
C MET A 204 -6.93 -2.43 2.29
N SER A 205 -7.73 -1.43 2.68
CA SER A 205 -9.18 -1.59 2.87
C SER A 205 -9.89 -1.98 1.56
N GLU A 206 -9.53 -1.36 0.44
CA GLU A 206 -10.04 -1.75 -0.87
C GLU A 206 -9.60 -3.15 -1.27
N PHE A 207 -8.32 -3.48 -1.04
CA PHE A 207 -7.79 -4.81 -1.34
C PHE A 207 -8.50 -5.90 -0.53
N MET A 208 -8.73 -5.67 0.76
CA MET A 208 -9.46 -6.63 1.60
C MET A 208 -10.92 -6.79 1.20
N GLU A 209 -11.59 -5.72 0.79
CA GLU A 209 -12.95 -5.76 0.22
C GLU A 209 -12.99 -6.56 -1.09
N LEU A 210 -11.95 -6.42 -1.93
CA LEU A 210 -11.82 -7.19 -3.17
C LEU A 210 -11.69 -8.70 -2.89
N LEU A 211 -11.09 -9.09 -1.78
CA LEU A 211 -10.95 -10.49 -1.39
C LEU A 211 -12.26 -11.11 -0.87
N GLY A 212 -13.19 -10.33 -0.33
CA GLY A 212 -14.52 -10.76 0.14
C GLY A 212 -14.52 -11.17 1.59
#